data_273940e52b7c68d2e88c1a5cb023ce30
#
_entry.id   273940e52b7c68d2e88c1a5cb023ce30
#
_cell.length_a   1.000
_cell.length_b   1.000
_cell.length_c   1.000
_cell.angle_alpha   90.00
_cell.angle_beta   90.00
_cell.angle_gamma   90.00
#
_symmetry.space_group_name_H-M   'P 1'
#
loop_
_entity.id
_entity.type
_entity.pdbx_description
1 polymer ?
#
loop_
_entity_poly.entity_id
_entity_poly.type
_entity_poly.pdbx_seq_one_letter_code
_entity_poly.pdbx_strand_id
1 'polypeptide(L)'
;MEGKEVSDTTVAQIKPEIILFRGFTWTLRHVWSPFVVKLEARLRFAGVPYKAAAGTPREAPRGKVPYIQLGNNPALIGDSTIIIRTLIDQGIMPDLNKELSGEDKARDLAIRALLEDKLYFFLVCSQEKLHCDMTNSLCQPH
;
A
#
# COMPACT_ATOMS: atom_id res chain seq x y z
N MET A 1 -12.80 -12.51 55.13
CA MET A 1 -12.24 -13.14 53.92
C MET A 1 -12.57 -12.23 52.74
N GLU A 2 -11.67 -11.32 52.46
CA GLU A 2 -11.84 -10.33 51.40
C GLU A 2 -11.33 -10.90 50.09
N GLY A 3 -12.25 -11.07 49.14
CA GLY A 3 -11.94 -11.44 47.78
C GLY A 3 -11.40 -10.24 47.02
N LYS A 4 -10.14 -10.30 46.64
CA LYS A 4 -9.43 -9.29 45.86
C LYS A 4 -9.87 -9.43 44.40
N GLU A 5 -10.72 -8.53 43.93
CA GLU A 5 -10.99 -8.36 42.50
C GLU A 5 -9.70 -7.92 41.78
N VAL A 6 -9.21 -8.81 40.93
CA VAL A 6 -8.13 -8.48 39.97
C VAL A 6 -8.80 -7.78 38.82
N SER A 7 -8.69 -6.46 38.78
CA SER A 7 -9.08 -5.66 37.61
C SER A 7 -8.16 -6.01 36.45
N ASP A 8 -8.71 -6.76 35.50
CA ASP A 8 -8.12 -7.03 34.20
C ASP A 8 -8.13 -5.72 33.38
N THR A 9 -7.09 -4.93 33.59
CA THR A 9 -6.87 -3.73 32.76
C THR A 9 -6.32 -4.18 31.44
N THR A 10 -7.22 -4.49 30.50
CA THR A 10 -6.89 -4.69 29.09
C THR A 10 -6.20 -3.42 28.58
N VAL A 11 -4.87 -3.45 28.54
CA VAL A 11 -4.06 -2.42 27.89
C VAL A 11 -4.39 -2.46 26.40
N ALA A 12 -5.31 -1.60 25.99
CA ALA A 12 -5.59 -1.39 24.58
C ALA A 12 -4.27 -0.97 23.92
N GLN A 13 -3.68 -1.86 23.15
CA GLN A 13 -2.47 -1.54 22.37
C GLN A 13 -2.81 -0.40 21.41
N ILE A 14 -2.32 0.80 21.74
CA ILE A 14 -2.46 1.98 20.88
C ILE A 14 -1.68 1.67 19.59
N LYS A 15 -2.42 1.27 18.54
CA LYS A 15 -1.80 1.05 17.24
C LYS A 15 -1.21 2.38 16.75
N PRO A 16 0.02 2.38 16.24
CA PRO A 16 0.65 3.60 15.75
C PRO A 16 -0.16 4.17 14.59
N GLU A 17 -0.24 5.49 14.52
CA GLU A 17 -0.86 6.19 13.39
C GLU A 17 -0.10 5.88 12.10
N ILE A 18 -0.82 5.55 11.03
CA ILE A 18 -0.23 5.29 9.72
C ILE A 18 -0.52 6.48 8.83
N ILE A 19 0.52 7.13 8.31
CA ILE A 19 0.42 8.13 7.26
C ILE A 19 0.84 7.48 5.96
N LEU A 20 -0.09 7.38 4.99
CA LEU A 20 0.14 6.78 3.68
C LEU A 20 0.32 7.88 2.63
N PHE A 21 1.51 7.94 2.05
CA PHE A 21 1.84 8.85 0.95
C PHE A 21 1.49 8.19 -0.39
N ARG A 22 0.50 8.78 -1.09
CA ARG A 22 -0.17 8.18 -2.26
C ARG A 22 0.37 8.68 -3.61
N GLY A 23 1.18 9.72 -3.62
CA GLY A 23 1.57 10.47 -4.82
C GLY A 23 0.94 11.85 -4.87
N PHE A 24 0.61 12.35 -6.05
CA PHE A 24 0.16 13.72 -6.25
C PHE A 24 -1.16 14.07 -5.54
N THR A 25 -1.29 15.35 -5.17
CA THR A 25 -2.34 15.91 -4.28
C THR A 25 -3.77 15.91 -4.85
N TRP A 26 -3.95 15.74 -6.16
CA TRP A 26 -5.24 15.86 -6.84
C TRP A 26 -6.24 14.75 -6.52
N THR A 27 -5.88 13.87 -5.66
CA THR A 27 -6.40 12.52 -5.68
C THR A 27 -7.12 12.13 -4.42
N LEU A 28 -8.12 12.90 -4.08
CA LEU A 28 -9.15 12.38 -3.20
C LEU A 28 -9.98 11.26 -3.87
N ARG A 29 -9.88 11.06 -5.19
CA ARG A 29 -10.74 10.14 -5.94
C ARG A 29 -10.01 8.99 -6.64
N HIS A 30 -8.92 9.22 -7.34
CA HIS A 30 -8.26 8.16 -8.11
C HIS A 30 -6.74 8.19 -7.91
N VAL A 31 -6.17 7.02 -7.72
CA VAL A 31 -4.73 6.82 -7.68
C VAL A 31 -4.33 5.99 -8.88
N TRP A 32 -3.41 6.52 -9.69
CA TRP A 32 -2.92 5.84 -10.88
C TRP A 32 -2.04 4.64 -10.55
N SER A 33 -1.37 4.66 -9.38
CA SER A 33 -0.48 3.58 -8.99
C SER A 33 -1.26 2.36 -8.48
N PRO A 34 -1.19 1.22 -9.17
CA PRO A 34 -1.81 -0.02 -8.69
C PRO A 34 -1.23 -0.50 -7.36
N PHE A 35 0.03 -0.15 -7.07
CA PHE A 35 0.68 -0.49 -5.80
C PHE A 35 0.12 0.31 -4.63
N VAL A 36 -0.31 1.56 -4.85
CA VAL A 36 -1.05 2.34 -3.85
C VAL A 36 -2.42 1.72 -3.60
N VAL A 37 -3.15 1.39 -4.67
CA VAL A 37 -4.47 0.74 -4.58
C VAL A 37 -4.37 -0.61 -3.85
N LYS A 38 -3.36 -1.42 -4.16
CA LYS A 38 -3.07 -2.68 -3.47
C LYS A 38 -2.92 -2.47 -1.95
N LEU A 39 -2.10 -1.48 -1.54
CA LEU A 39 -1.85 -1.22 -0.12
C LEU A 39 -3.11 -0.69 0.58
N GLU A 40 -3.84 0.25 -0.04
CA GLU A 40 -5.09 0.76 0.52
C GLU A 40 -6.15 -0.32 0.67
N ALA A 41 -6.33 -1.17 -0.34
CA ALA A 41 -7.25 -2.31 -0.27
C ALA A 41 -6.88 -3.23 0.89
N ARG A 42 -5.59 -3.54 1.04
CA ARG A 42 -5.11 -4.40 2.12
C ARG A 42 -5.36 -3.79 3.51
N LEU A 43 -5.10 -2.50 3.71
CA LEU A 43 -5.38 -1.79 4.96
C LEU A 43 -6.89 -1.78 5.27
N ARG A 44 -7.73 -1.54 4.27
CA ARG A 44 -9.19 -1.53 4.42
C ARG A 44 -9.74 -2.92 4.76
N PHE A 45 -9.31 -3.97 4.06
CA PHE A 45 -9.71 -5.35 4.37
C PHE A 45 -9.28 -5.79 5.77
N ALA A 46 -8.14 -5.28 6.23
CA ALA A 46 -7.65 -5.56 7.59
C ALA A 46 -8.27 -4.67 8.67
N GLY A 47 -9.14 -3.72 8.31
CA GLY A 47 -9.73 -2.76 9.25
C GLY A 47 -8.69 -1.85 9.93
N VAL A 48 -7.55 -1.60 9.27
CA VAL A 48 -6.46 -0.76 9.80
C VAL A 48 -6.67 0.68 9.36
N PRO A 49 -6.88 1.63 10.30
CA PRO A 49 -7.04 3.03 9.98
C PRO A 49 -5.72 3.64 9.48
N TYR A 50 -5.80 4.54 8.51
CA TYR A 50 -4.66 5.29 8.00
C TYR A 50 -5.10 6.70 7.56
N LYS A 51 -4.16 7.64 7.56
CA LYS A 51 -4.33 8.97 6.97
C LYS A 51 -3.66 9.01 5.61
N ALA A 52 -4.40 9.44 4.58
CA ALA A 52 -3.85 9.63 3.25
C ALA A 52 -3.17 11.00 3.16
N ALA A 53 -1.96 11.04 2.62
CA ALA A 53 -1.20 12.26 2.41
C ALA A 53 -0.67 12.33 0.97
N ALA A 54 -0.41 13.55 0.52
CA ALA A 54 0.36 13.78 -0.69
C ALA A 54 1.83 13.41 -0.44
N GLY A 55 2.51 12.92 -1.49
CA GLY A 55 3.93 12.65 -1.41
C GLY A 55 4.53 12.50 -2.79
N THR A 56 5.80 12.77 -2.93
CA THR A 56 6.48 12.70 -4.21
C THR A 56 7.43 11.51 -4.28
N PRO A 57 7.72 10.96 -5.46
CA PRO A 57 8.75 9.95 -5.60
C PRO A 57 10.12 10.39 -5.11
N ARG A 58 10.40 11.72 -5.12
CA ARG A 58 11.68 12.26 -4.64
C ARG A 58 11.88 12.12 -3.14
N GLU A 59 10.79 12.17 -2.38
CA GLU A 59 10.78 12.00 -0.91
C GLU A 59 10.71 10.51 -0.51
N ALA A 60 10.33 9.66 -1.45
CA ALA A 60 10.17 8.24 -1.19
C ALA A 60 11.52 7.53 -1.01
N PRO A 61 11.66 6.62 -0.03
CA PRO A 61 12.91 5.89 0.24
C PRO A 61 13.46 5.11 -0.96
N ARG A 62 12.57 4.74 -1.90
CA ARG A 62 12.90 3.98 -3.13
C ARG A 62 12.53 4.71 -4.41
N GLY A 63 12.32 6.01 -4.36
CA GLY A 63 11.91 6.80 -5.53
C GLY A 63 10.53 6.43 -6.09
N LYS A 64 9.68 5.75 -5.34
CA LYS A 64 8.37 5.24 -5.79
C LYS A 64 7.32 5.35 -4.69
N VAL A 65 6.07 5.56 -5.10
CA VAL A 65 4.90 5.44 -4.21
C VAL A 65 4.31 4.02 -4.31
N PRO A 66 3.68 3.51 -3.24
CA PRO A 66 3.42 4.12 -1.94
C PRO A 66 4.62 4.07 -0.99
N TYR A 67 4.61 4.95 -0.02
CA TYR A 67 5.44 4.86 1.17
C TYR A 67 4.64 5.31 2.40
N ILE A 68 5.03 4.86 3.57
CA ILE A 68 4.34 5.18 4.83
C ILE A 68 5.28 5.75 5.87
N GLN A 69 4.70 6.46 6.82
CA GLN A 69 5.29 6.81 8.10
C GLN A 69 4.47 6.16 9.21
N LEU A 70 5.13 5.59 10.22
CA LEU A 70 4.49 4.95 11.37
C LEU A 70 4.67 5.82 12.62
N GLY A 71 3.55 6.32 13.15
CA GLY A 71 3.54 7.16 14.36
C GLY A 71 4.50 8.34 14.24
N ASN A 72 5.24 8.61 15.29
CA ASN A 72 6.21 9.70 15.34
C ASN A 72 7.60 9.31 14.82
N ASN A 73 7.76 8.10 14.27
CA ASN A 73 9.03 7.68 13.72
C ASN A 73 9.27 8.41 12.37
N PRO A 74 10.37 9.16 12.22
CA PRO A 74 10.67 9.85 10.97
C PRO A 74 11.07 8.90 9.84
N ALA A 75 11.36 7.63 10.14
CA ALA A 75 11.75 6.66 9.13
C ALA A 75 10.57 6.32 8.22
N LEU A 76 10.78 6.52 6.92
CA LEU A 76 9.82 6.19 5.88
C LEU A 76 10.04 4.75 5.39
N ILE A 77 8.95 4.02 5.18
CA ILE A 77 8.97 2.66 4.63
C ILE A 77 8.35 2.70 3.24
N GLY A 78 9.13 2.35 2.23
CA GLY A 78 8.68 2.28 0.84
C GLY A 78 8.49 0.85 0.36
N ASP A 79 7.74 0.70 -0.76
CA ASP A 79 7.33 -0.57 -1.37
C ASP A 79 6.12 -1.23 -0.69
N SER A 80 5.05 -1.40 -1.46
CA SER A 80 3.77 -1.93 -0.94
C SER A 80 3.91 -3.32 -0.30
N THR A 81 4.78 -4.18 -0.83
CA THR A 81 4.99 -5.54 -0.29
C THR A 81 5.77 -5.50 1.01
N ILE A 82 6.80 -4.66 1.09
CA ILE A 82 7.59 -4.48 2.32
C ILE A 82 6.74 -3.84 3.40
N ILE A 83 5.95 -2.81 3.06
CA ILE A 83 5.02 -2.17 3.99
C ILE A 83 4.06 -3.18 4.59
N ILE A 84 3.38 -3.99 3.75
CA ILE A 84 2.45 -5.02 4.20
C ILE A 84 3.13 -6.00 5.16
N ARG A 85 4.32 -6.49 4.80
CA ARG A 85 5.09 -7.41 5.65
C ARG A 85 5.45 -6.78 6.98
N THR A 86 5.98 -5.56 6.97
CA THR A 86 6.34 -4.84 8.21
C THR A 86 5.14 -4.66 9.13
N LEU A 87 3.97 -4.30 8.58
CA LEU A 87 2.75 -4.13 9.39
C LEU A 87 2.25 -5.45 9.99
N ILE A 88 2.42 -6.58 9.27
CA ILE A 88 2.11 -7.92 9.78
C ILE A 88 3.10 -8.31 10.88
N ASP A 89 4.39 -8.16 10.64
CA ASP A 89 5.46 -8.52 11.58
C ASP A 89 5.37 -7.72 12.90
N GLN A 90 4.89 -6.48 12.84
CA GLN A 90 4.63 -5.64 14.00
C GLN A 90 3.25 -5.89 14.67
N GLY A 91 2.45 -6.83 14.16
CA GLY A 91 1.12 -7.13 14.69
C GLY A 91 0.08 -6.03 14.49
N ILE A 92 0.36 -5.02 13.66
CA ILE A 92 -0.56 -3.91 13.35
C ILE A 92 -1.67 -4.40 12.43
N MET A 93 -1.33 -5.30 11.49
CA MET A 93 -2.24 -5.84 10.50
C MET A 93 -2.24 -7.38 10.55
N PRO A 94 -3.40 -8.04 10.43
CA PRO A 94 -3.47 -9.49 10.34
C PRO A 94 -2.87 -10.00 9.02
N ASP A 95 -2.21 -11.16 9.05
CA ASP A 95 -1.83 -11.87 7.83
C ASP A 95 -3.05 -12.62 7.27
N LEU A 96 -3.62 -12.07 6.18
CA LEU A 96 -4.78 -12.68 5.51
C LEU A 96 -4.43 -14.00 4.81
N ASN A 97 -3.14 -14.31 4.64
CA ASN A 97 -2.68 -15.53 3.99
C ASN A 97 -2.26 -16.62 5.02
N LYS A 98 -2.45 -16.34 6.32
CA LYS A 98 -2.01 -17.24 7.39
C LYS A 98 -2.62 -18.64 7.26
N GLU A 99 -3.92 -18.69 6.97
CA GLU A 99 -4.70 -19.94 6.88
C GLU A 99 -4.59 -20.66 5.52
N LEU A 100 -3.93 -20.06 4.53
CA LEU A 100 -3.76 -20.66 3.22
C LEU A 100 -2.84 -21.87 3.28
N SER A 101 -3.20 -22.93 2.51
CA SER A 101 -2.34 -24.09 2.27
C SER A 101 -1.03 -23.69 1.57
N GLY A 102 -0.03 -24.56 1.57
CA GLY A 102 1.21 -24.31 0.83
C GLY A 102 0.97 -24.14 -0.67
N GLU A 103 0.04 -24.91 -1.24
CA GLU A 103 -0.36 -24.81 -2.65
C GLU A 103 -1.02 -23.46 -2.96
N ASP A 104 -1.95 -23.01 -2.12
CA ASP A 104 -2.63 -21.73 -2.33
C ASP A 104 -1.68 -20.53 -2.13
N LYS A 105 -0.70 -20.65 -1.23
CA LYS A 105 0.37 -19.65 -1.08
C LYS A 105 1.24 -19.57 -2.34
N ALA A 106 1.53 -20.70 -2.96
CA ALA A 106 2.28 -20.75 -4.22
C ALA A 106 1.47 -20.14 -5.38
N ARG A 107 0.16 -20.41 -5.45
CA ARG A 107 -0.76 -19.79 -6.41
C ARG A 107 -0.86 -18.27 -6.21
N ASP A 108 -1.03 -17.80 -4.97
CA ASP A 108 -1.04 -16.36 -4.64
C ASP A 108 0.24 -15.68 -5.12
N LEU A 109 1.40 -16.29 -4.86
CA LEU A 109 2.69 -15.76 -5.29
C LEU A 109 2.79 -15.66 -6.82
N ALA A 110 2.36 -16.72 -7.54
CA ALA A 110 2.39 -16.75 -9.00
C ALA A 110 1.45 -15.71 -9.62
N ILE A 111 0.22 -15.57 -9.11
CA ILE A 111 -0.74 -14.57 -9.58
C ILE A 111 -0.20 -13.17 -9.29
N ARG A 112 0.37 -12.93 -8.13
CA ARG A 112 0.95 -11.65 -7.76
C ARG A 112 2.11 -11.27 -8.69
N ALA A 113 3.03 -12.20 -8.97
CA ALA A 113 4.13 -11.96 -9.90
C ALA A 113 3.60 -11.63 -11.30
N LEU A 114 2.57 -12.34 -11.78
CA LEU A 114 1.94 -12.05 -13.07
C LEU A 114 1.35 -10.64 -13.11
N LEU A 115 0.64 -10.23 -12.07
CA LEU A 115 -0.02 -8.91 -12.01
C LEU A 115 1.00 -7.77 -11.83
N GLU A 116 1.99 -7.94 -10.96
CA GLU A 116 2.95 -6.88 -10.63
C GLU A 116 4.03 -6.71 -11.69
N ASP A 117 4.44 -7.77 -12.38
CA ASP A 117 5.47 -7.72 -13.42
C ASP A 117 4.87 -7.53 -14.82
N LYS A 118 3.95 -8.42 -15.23
CA LYS A 118 3.46 -8.45 -16.60
C LYS A 118 2.34 -7.45 -16.84
N LEU A 119 1.28 -7.51 -16.05
CA LEU A 119 0.13 -6.63 -16.26
C LEU A 119 0.50 -5.17 -16.03
N TYR A 120 1.31 -4.87 -15.01
CA TYR A 120 1.80 -3.52 -14.76
C TYR A 120 2.64 -3.00 -15.93
N PHE A 121 3.55 -3.82 -16.47
CA PHE A 121 4.34 -3.47 -17.64
C PHE A 121 3.46 -3.11 -18.86
N PHE A 122 2.46 -3.95 -19.16
CA PHE A 122 1.53 -3.67 -20.26
C PHE A 122 0.71 -2.41 -20.01
N LEU A 123 0.28 -2.16 -18.77
CA LEU A 123 -0.43 -0.93 -18.42
C LEU A 123 0.42 0.32 -18.72
N VAL A 124 1.68 0.35 -18.30
CA VAL A 124 2.59 1.47 -18.53
C VAL A 124 2.84 1.67 -20.03
N CYS A 125 3.16 0.60 -20.76
CA CYS A 125 3.37 0.68 -22.20
C CYS A 125 2.14 1.18 -22.96
N SER A 126 0.93 0.80 -22.53
CA SER A 126 -0.31 1.26 -23.15
C SER A 126 -0.56 2.74 -22.87
N GLN A 127 -0.24 3.23 -21.68
CA GLN A 127 -0.36 4.65 -21.35
C GLN A 127 0.62 5.52 -22.12
N GLU A 128 1.86 5.06 -22.30
CA GLU A 128 2.86 5.78 -23.11
C GLU A 128 2.44 5.88 -24.57
N LYS A 129 1.90 4.82 -25.17
CA LYS A 129 1.38 4.85 -26.54
C LYS A 129 0.24 5.85 -26.68
N LEU A 130 -0.75 5.82 -25.80
CA LEU A 130 -1.87 6.77 -25.82
C LEU A 130 -1.40 8.22 -25.69
N HIS A 131 -0.39 8.47 -24.87
CA HIS A 131 0.19 9.81 -24.73
C HIS A 131 0.92 10.26 -26.00
N CYS A 132 1.70 9.38 -26.62
CA CYS A 132 2.37 9.64 -27.91
C CYS A 132 1.36 9.93 -29.03
N ASP A 133 0.30 9.14 -29.12
CA ASP A 133 -0.73 9.32 -30.15
C ASP A 133 -1.49 10.65 -29.99
N MET A 134 -1.81 11.03 -28.76
CA MET A 134 -2.45 12.33 -28.47
C MET A 134 -1.54 13.52 -28.77
N THR A 135 -0.24 13.43 -28.46
CA THR A 135 0.72 14.52 -28.75
C THR A 135 0.99 14.65 -30.24
N ASN A 136 1.10 13.56 -31.00
CA ASN A 136 1.24 13.58 -32.44
C ASN A 136 -0.02 14.10 -33.16
N SER A 137 -1.20 13.84 -32.63
CA SER A 137 -2.45 14.37 -33.18
C SER A 137 -2.58 15.90 -33.01
N LEU A 138 -1.94 16.47 -32.02
CA LEU A 138 -1.92 17.92 -31.77
C LEU A 138 -0.84 18.66 -32.55
N CYS A 139 0.13 17.94 -33.11
CA CYS A 139 1.26 18.51 -33.89
C CYS A 139 1.08 18.43 -35.41
N GLN A 140 -0.10 18.06 -35.93
CA GLN A 140 -0.35 18.14 -37.37
C GLN A 140 -0.65 19.61 -37.77
N PRO A 141 0.19 20.29 -38.55
CA PRO A 141 -0.11 21.61 -39.09
C PRO A 141 -1.22 21.48 -40.15
N HIS A 142 -2.25 22.31 -40.02
CA HIS A 142 -3.27 22.54 -41.04
C HIS A 142 -2.69 23.34 -42.19
#